data_77dbb7321a442878b1c124ea40aeba20
#
_entry.id   77dbb7321a442878b1c124ea40aeba20
#
_cell.length_a   1.000
_cell.length_b   1.000
_cell.length_c   1.000
_cell.angle_alpha   90.00
_cell.angle_beta   90.00
_cell.angle_gamma   90.00
#
_symmetry.space_group_name_H-M   'P 1'
#
loop_
_entity.id
_entity.type
_entity.pdbx_description
1 polymer ?
#
loop_
_entity_poly.entity_id
_entity_poly.type
_entity_poly.pdbx_seq_one_letter_code
_entity_poly.pdbx_strand_id
1 'polypeptide(L)'
;NADFDGDQMAVHLPLTVEAQYEARELMDASKNILKPADGAPIADPTKDIVLGCYALTHEKEGTPGEGRVFADFTEATLANETGILHMCAKMKVFMPKKDGGREIVETTYGRLLFNRVLPDDFEFVNTHLTKKVLAKLVSRIVEEYGIGEAHEYIDRIKNIGFWYSTFSGITWGMMDTVIPPEKPELLSEAEGKV
;
A
#
# COMPACT_ATOMS: atom_id res chain seq x y z
N ASN A 1 18.87 12.94 -8.28
CA ASN A 1 18.12 11.71 -8.62
C ASN A 1 19.08 10.65 -9.08
N ALA A 2 19.01 9.45 -8.49
CA ALA A 2 19.84 8.31 -8.85
C ALA A 2 18.98 7.19 -9.42
N ASP A 3 19.49 6.51 -10.42
CA ASP A 3 18.97 5.25 -10.93
C ASP A 3 20.07 4.18 -10.85
N PHE A 4 19.71 2.90 -10.90
CA PHE A 4 20.65 1.80 -10.75
C PHE A 4 20.89 1.04 -12.08
N ASP A 5 20.72 1.73 -13.20
CA ASP A 5 20.88 1.22 -14.56
C ASP A 5 22.26 1.57 -15.18
N GLY A 6 23.20 2.06 -14.36
CA GLY A 6 24.56 2.44 -14.82
C GLY A 6 25.00 3.84 -14.38
N ASP A 7 24.23 4.53 -13.52
CA ASP A 7 24.60 5.83 -12.99
C ASP A 7 25.89 5.76 -12.16
N GLN A 8 26.75 6.74 -12.36
CA GLN A 8 27.93 6.92 -11.52
C GLN A 8 27.56 7.70 -10.26
N MET A 9 27.99 7.20 -9.11
CA MET A 9 27.76 7.84 -7.81
C MET A 9 29.06 7.92 -7.01
N ALA A 10 29.21 8.99 -6.23
CA ALA A 10 30.32 9.14 -5.30
C ALA A 10 29.96 8.53 -3.93
N VAL A 11 30.95 7.89 -3.31
CA VAL A 11 30.83 7.37 -1.93
C VAL A 11 31.79 8.17 -1.03
N HIS A 12 31.27 8.74 0.05
CA HIS A 12 32.01 9.53 0.99
C HIS A 12 31.99 8.86 2.38
N LEU A 13 33.16 8.70 3.00
CA LEU A 13 33.28 8.21 4.37
C LEU A 13 33.44 9.41 5.31
N PRO A 14 32.53 9.61 6.29
CA PRO A 14 32.69 10.65 7.31
C PRO A 14 33.89 10.30 8.22
N LEU A 15 34.89 11.20 8.29
CA LEU A 15 36.13 10.92 9.00
C LEU A 15 36.14 11.47 10.44
N THR A 16 35.48 12.61 10.70
CA THR A 16 35.45 13.21 12.02
C THR A 16 34.21 12.78 12.82
N VAL A 17 34.26 12.91 14.14
CA VAL A 17 33.15 12.60 15.03
C VAL A 17 31.93 13.46 14.72
N GLU A 18 32.14 14.73 14.41
CA GLU A 18 31.11 15.68 14.05
C GLU A 18 30.43 15.27 12.73
N ALA A 19 31.22 14.93 11.70
CA ALA A 19 30.67 14.48 10.42
C ALA A 19 29.90 13.16 10.56
N GLN A 20 30.36 12.23 11.41
CA GLN A 20 29.63 11.00 11.71
C GLN A 20 28.32 11.27 12.45
N TYR A 21 28.32 12.25 13.37
CA TYR A 21 27.11 12.67 14.07
C TYR A 21 26.11 13.29 13.08
N GLU A 22 26.53 14.21 12.23
CA GLU A 22 25.69 14.82 11.21
C GLU A 22 25.08 13.79 10.26
N ALA A 23 25.89 12.81 9.80
CA ALA A 23 25.42 11.74 8.94
C ALA A 23 24.31 10.90 9.59
N ARG A 24 24.44 10.58 10.87
CA ARG A 24 23.47 9.74 11.61
C ARG A 24 22.25 10.54 12.10
N GLU A 25 22.45 11.78 12.55
CA GLU A 25 21.39 12.52 13.22
C GLU A 25 20.65 13.50 12.30
N LEU A 26 21.33 14.00 11.26
CA LEU A 26 20.75 15.00 10.36
C LEU A 26 20.49 14.46 8.93
N MET A 27 21.30 13.52 8.44
CA MET A 27 21.20 13.06 7.06
C MET A 27 20.47 11.73 6.89
N ASP A 28 20.31 10.96 7.97
CA ASP A 28 19.64 9.65 7.89
C ASP A 28 18.20 9.80 7.37
N ALA A 29 17.85 9.01 6.37
CA ALA A 29 16.54 9.04 5.73
C ALA A 29 15.39 8.73 6.70
N SER A 30 15.62 7.87 7.71
CA SER A 30 14.63 7.54 8.74
C SER A 30 14.24 8.75 9.59
N LYS A 31 15.10 9.78 9.67
CA LYS A 31 14.87 11.02 10.41
C LYS A 31 14.35 12.17 9.53
N ASN A 32 14.39 11.98 8.21
CA ASN A 32 14.00 12.99 7.23
C ASN A 32 12.83 12.50 6.35
N ILE A 33 11.78 12.00 6.96
CA ILE A 33 10.61 11.47 6.25
C ILE A 33 9.58 12.53 5.86
N LEU A 34 9.77 13.78 6.29
CA LEU A 34 8.90 14.91 5.94
C LEU A 34 9.61 15.91 5.04
N LYS A 35 8.89 16.45 4.08
CA LYS A 35 9.38 17.52 3.20
C LYS A 35 9.51 18.83 3.96
N PRO A 36 10.64 19.54 3.84
CA PRO A 36 10.80 20.84 4.49
C PRO A 36 9.83 21.92 3.98
N ALA A 37 9.34 21.78 2.75
CA ALA A 37 8.52 22.80 2.11
C ALA A 37 7.07 22.83 2.61
N ASP A 38 6.46 21.67 2.83
CA ASP A 38 5.03 21.56 3.13
C ASP A 38 4.71 20.57 4.27
N GLY A 39 5.73 19.92 4.84
CA GLY A 39 5.55 18.92 5.89
C GLY A 39 4.91 17.60 5.43
N ALA A 40 4.67 17.43 4.14
CA ALA A 40 4.13 16.17 3.61
C ALA A 40 5.19 15.06 3.67
N PRO A 41 4.79 13.77 3.83
CA PRO A 41 5.73 12.67 3.76
C PRO A 41 6.49 12.61 2.43
N ILE A 42 7.81 12.37 2.51
CA ILE A 42 8.64 12.12 1.32
C ILE A 42 8.47 10.66 0.86
N ALA A 43 8.41 9.75 1.82
CA ALA A 43 8.30 8.30 1.58
C ALA A 43 6.84 7.91 1.29
N ASP A 44 6.30 8.38 0.17
CA ASP A 44 4.93 8.10 -0.25
C ASP A 44 4.89 6.82 -1.10
N PRO A 45 4.00 5.86 -0.82
CA PRO A 45 3.86 4.65 -1.64
C PRO A 45 3.55 4.98 -3.10
N THR A 46 4.30 4.36 -4.02
CA THR A 46 4.15 4.58 -5.46
C THR A 46 4.23 3.28 -6.24
N LYS A 47 3.85 3.30 -7.51
CA LYS A 47 4.02 2.20 -8.48
C LYS A 47 3.54 0.84 -7.93
N ASP A 48 4.39 -0.15 -7.87
CA ASP A 48 4.07 -1.53 -7.48
C ASP A 48 3.62 -1.65 -6.02
N ILE A 49 4.06 -0.76 -5.14
CA ILE A 49 3.57 -0.72 -3.75
C ILE A 49 2.08 -0.38 -3.74
N VAL A 50 1.68 0.64 -4.51
CA VAL A 50 0.27 1.03 -4.64
C VAL A 50 -0.53 -0.06 -5.34
N LEU A 51 0.01 -0.66 -6.41
CA LEU A 51 -0.64 -1.74 -7.15
C LEU A 51 -0.93 -2.93 -6.21
N GLY A 52 0.06 -3.35 -5.43
CA GLY A 52 -0.10 -4.45 -4.48
C GLY A 52 -1.13 -4.15 -3.38
N CYS A 53 -1.05 -2.97 -2.75
CA CYS A 53 -2.03 -2.56 -1.74
C CYS A 53 -3.44 -2.42 -2.33
N TYR A 54 -3.56 -1.89 -3.54
CA TYR A 54 -4.81 -1.77 -4.28
C TYR A 54 -5.43 -3.16 -4.54
N ALA A 55 -4.67 -4.08 -5.11
CA ALA A 55 -5.12 -5.42 -5.42
C ALA A 55 -5.47 -6.23 -4.16
N LEU A 56 -4.68 -6.06 -3.08
CA LEU A 56 -4.92 -6.71 -1.80
C LEU A 56 -6.25 -6.31 -1.16
N THR A 57 -6.64 -5.05 -1.31
CA THR A 57 -7.83 -4.48 -0.63
C THR A 57 -9.05 -4.34 -1.53
N HIS A 58 -8.91 -4.77 -2.79
CA HIS A 58 -10.02 -4.79 -3.75
C HIS A 58 -11.09 -5.81 -3.35
N GLU A 59 -12.35 -5.47 -3.55
CA GLU A 59 -13.48 -6.41 -3.42
C GLU A 59 -13.80 -7.02 -4.78
N LYS A 60 -13.97 -8.34 -4.82
CA LYS A 60 -14.35 -9.06 -6.03
C LYS A 60 -15.55 -9.96 -5.75
N GLU A 61 -16.67 -9.63 -6.37
CA GLU A 61 -17.90 -10.41 -6.27
C GLU A 61 -17.78 -11.78 -6.95
N GLY A 62 -18.59 -12.74 -6.51
CA GLY A 62 -18.62 -14.09 -7.07
C GLY A 62 -17.39 -14.94 -6.74
N THR A 63 -16.59 -14.56 -5.74
CA THR A 63 -15.40 -15.32 -5.35
C THR A 63 -15.68 -16.30 -4.21
N PRO A 64 -14.89 -17.39 -4.09
CA PRO A 64 -15.07 -18.38 -3.02
C PRO A 64 -15.06 -17.72 -1.63
N GLY A 65 -16.00 -18.11 -0.79
CA GLY A 65 -16.10 -17.63 0.59
C GLY A 65 -16.89 -16.35 0.78
N GLU A 66 -17.44 -15.77 -0.28
CA GLU A 66 -18.28 -14.58 -0.18
C GLU A 66 -19.48 -14.79 0.76
N GLY A 67 -19.72 -13.78 1.62
CA GLY A 67 -20.81 -13.78 2.60
C GLY A 67 -20.59 -14.67 3.82
N ARG A 68 -19.50 -15.45 3.90
CA ARG A 68 -19.19 -16.29 5.06
C ARG A 68 -18.82 -15.44 6.29
N VAL A 69 -19.03 -16.05 7.45
CA VAL A 69 -18.72 -15.47 8.77
C VAL A 69 -17.59 -16.26 9.40
N PHE A 70 -16.57 -15.57 9.90
CA PHE A 70 -15.42 -16.16 10.57
C PHE A 70 -15.32 -15.64 12.01
N ALA A 71 -14.93 -16.51 12.94
CA ALA A 71 -14.83 -16.19 14.35
C ALA A 71 -13.67 -15.22 14.67
N ASP A 72 -12.61 -15.26 13.89
CA ASP A 72 -11.44 -14.41 14.05
C ASP A 72 -10.55 -14.41 12.80
N PHE A 73 -9.44 -13.68 12.89
CA PHE A 73 -8.42 -13.63 11.84
C PHE A 73 -7.81 -15.02 11.54
N THR A 74 -7.60 -15.85 12.56
CA THR A 74 -6.95 -17.16 12.42
C THR A 74 -7.81 -18.12 11.59
N GLU A 75 -9.11 -18.15 11.86
CA GLU A 75 -10.06 -18.94 11.09
C GLU A 75 -10.14 -18.47 9.62
N ALA A 76 -10.17 -17.14 9.41
CA ALA A 76 -10.14 -16.56 8.07
C ALA A 76 -8.84 -16.91 7.32
N THR A 77 -7.69 -16.92 8.01
CA THR A 77 -6.39 -17.32 7.45
C THR A 77 -6.44 -18.77 6.99
N LEU A 78 -6.89 -19.69 7.85
CA LEU A 78 -7.00 -21.10 7.52
C LEU A 78 -7.93 -21.32 6.31
N ALA A 79 -9.06 -20.60 6.27
CA ALA A 79 -9.99 -20.67 5.16
C ALA A 79 -9.38 -20.18 3.84
N ASN A 80 -8.53 -19.13 3.91
CA ASN A 80 -7.81 -18.64 2.74
C ASN A 80 -6.73 -19.63 2.27
N GLU A 81 -5.92 -20.16 3.17
CA GLU A 81 -4.87 -21.14 2.85
C GLU A 81 -5.45 -22.45 2.27
N THR A 82 -6.63 -22.86 2.69
CA THR A 82 -7.33 -24.04 2.16
C THR A 82 -8.15 -23.77 0.89
N GLY A 83 -8.12 -22.53 0.36
CA GLY A 83 -8.85 -22.14 -0.85
C GLY A 83 -10.37 -21.96 -0.66
N ILE A 84 -10.87 -22.05 0.58
CA ILE A 84 -12.29 -21.85 0.93
C ILE A 84 -12.68 -20.39 0.87
N LEU A 85 -11.73 -19.50 1.16
CA LEU A 85 -11.88 -18.05 1.15
C LEU A 85 -10.90 -17.42 0.15
N HIS A 86 -11.42 -16.66 -0.80
CA HIS A 86 -10.58 -15.86 -1.68
C HIS A 86 -10.13 -14.57 -0.99
N MET A 87 -8.92 -14.08 -1.27
CA MET A 87 -8.34 -12.87 -0.69
C MET A 87 -9.25 -11.64 -0.78
N CYS A 88 -9.92 -11.48 -1.92
CA CYS A 88 -10.78 -10.35 -2.24
C CYS A 88 -12.28 -10.62 -1.99
N ALA A 89 -12.65 -11.78 -1.42
CA ALA A 89 -14.04 -12.12 -1.12
C ALA A 89 -14.57 -11.26 0.02
N LYS A 90 -15.75 -10.71 -0.16
CA LYS A 90 -16.46 -9.99 0.90
C LYS A 90 -16.95 -10.97 1.95
N MET A 91 -16.52 -10.84 3.17
CA MET A 91 -16.80 -11.73 4.29
C MET A 91 -17.15 -10.95 5.55
N LYS A 92 -17.58 -11.64 6.59
CA LYS A 92 -17.82 -11.09 7.91
C LYS A 92 -16.89 -11.73 8.93
N VAL A 93 -16.33 -10.94 9.83
CA VAL A 93 -15.43 -11.41 10.88
C VAL A 93 -15.76 -10.76 12.19
N PHE A 94 -15.64 -11.52 13.30
CA PHE A 94 -15.75 -10.93 14.64
C PHE A 94 -14.45 -10.25 15.01
N MET A 95 -14.53 -8.97 15.34
CA MET A 95 -13.40 -8.16 15.79
C MET A 95 -13.62 -7.70 17.24
N PRO A 96 -12.54 -7.56 18.03
CA PRO A 96 -12.65 -7.01 19.36
C PRO A 96 -13.01 -5.52 19.31
N LYS A 97 -13.92 -5.09 20.16
CA LYS A 97 -14.19 -3.67 20.41
C LYS A 97 -13.30 -3.11 21.50
N LYS A 98 -13.09 -1.79 21.50
CA LYS A 98 -12.32 -1.07 22.55
C LYS A 98 -12.95 -1.21 23.95
N ASP A 99 -14.23 -1.48 24.04
CA ASP A 99 -15.01 -1.70 25.27
C ASP A 99 -15.06 -3.17 25.74
N GLY A 100 -14.26 -4.05 25.16
CA GLY A 100 -14.16 -5.48 25.53
C GLY A 100 -15.24 -6.38 24.92
N GLY A 101 -16.14 -5.83 24.12
CA GLY A 101 -17.11 -6.58 23.33
C GLY A 101 -16.53 -7.13 22.03
N ARG A 102 -17.39 -7.81 21.24
CA ARG A 102 -17.07 -8.19 19.86
C ARG A 102 -18.09 -7.55 18.93
N GLU A 103 -17.63 -7.16 17.74
CA GLU A 103 -18.52 -6.71 16.67
C GLU A 103 -18.28 -7.51 15.40
N ILE A 104 -19.31 -7.59 14.58
CA ILE A 104 -19.20 -8.19 13.25
C ILE A 104 -18.85 -7.09 12.27
N VAL A 105 -17.68 -7.23 11.65
CA VAL A 105 -17.19 -6.30 10.62
C VAL A 105 -17.27 -7.00 9.26
N GLU A 106 -17.89 -6.34 8.30
CA GLU A 106 -17.90 -6.77 6.92
C GLU A 106 -16.65 -6.23 6.22
N THR A 107 -15.80 -7.12 5.70
CA THR A 107 -14.50 -6.78 5.16
C THR A 107 -14.00 -7.86 4.19
N THR A 108 -12.75 -7.76 3.74
CA THR A 108 -12.07 -8.82 2.98
C THR A 108 -10.86 -9.35 3.76
N TYR A 109 -10.43 -10.57 3.46
CA TYR A 109 -9.23 -11.12 4.08
C TYR A 109 -7.99 -10.26 3.77
N GLY A 110 -7.87 -9.72 2.56
CA GLY A 110 -6.79 -8.83 2.19
C GLY A 110 -6.73 -7.55 3.03
N ARG A 111 -7.89 -6.97 3.40
CA ARG A 111 -7.94 -5.83 4.33
C ARG A 111 -7.51 -6.22 5.74
N LEU A 112 -7.87 -7.41 6.21
CA LEU A 112 -7.36 -7.91 7.48
C LEU A 112 -5.84 -8.03 7.50
N LEU A 113 -5.25 -8.59 6.42
CA LEU A 113 -3.79 -8.68 6.28
C LEU A 113 -3.13 -7.30 6.25
N PHE A 114 -3.71 -6.34 5.53
CA PHE A 114 -3.17 -4.99 5.48
C PHE A 114 -3.17 -4.33 6.87
N ASN A 115 -4.23 -4.47 7.63
CA ASN A 115 -4.29 -3.89 8.98
C ASN A 115 -3.28 -4.51 9.96
N ARG A 116 -2.79 -5.73 9.70
CA ARG A 116 -1.73 -6.34 10.51
C ARG A 116 -0.35 -5.70 10.38
N VAL A 117 -0.12 -4.89 9.35
CA VAL A 117 1.12 -4.15 9.18
C VAL A 117 1.06 -2.75 9.80
N LEU A 118 -0.12 -2.31 10.22
CA LEU A 118 -0.35 -1.05 10.92
C LEU A 118 -0.11 -1.23 12.44
N PRO A 119 0.00 -0.13 13.19
CA PRO A 119 0.04 -0.21 14.67
C PRO A 119 -1.20 -0.91 15.23
N ASP A 120 -1.04 -1.64 16.35
CA ASP A 120 -2.12 -2.43 16.95
C ASP A 120 -3.32 -1.59 17.43
N ASP A 121 -3.06 -0.35 17.80
CA ASP A 121 -4.06 0.62 18.28
C ASP A 121 -4.60 1.53 17.16
N PHE A 122 -4.09 1.38 15.93
CA PHE A 122 -4.56 2.15 14.78
C PHE A 122 -6.02 1.78 14.43
N GLU A 123 -6.77 2.76 13.95
CA GLU A 123 -8.13 2.55 13.48
C GLU A 123 -8.17 1.55 12.32
N PHE A 124 -9.08 0.58 12.37
CA PHE A 124 -9.21 -0.43 11.33
C PHE A 124 -9.55 0.18 9.96
N VAL A 125 -8.64 0.03 9.03
CA VAL A 125 -8.78 0.56 7.66
C VAL A 125 -9.59 -0.42 6.83
N ASN A 126 -10.86 -0.12 6.60
CA ASN A 126 -11.78 -0.96 5.83
C ASN A 126 -12.19 -0.34 4.50
N THR A 127 -11.24 0.26 3.82
CA THR A 127 -11.46 0.91 2.53
C THR A 127 -10.53 0.35 1.48
N HIS A 128 -10.89 0.53 0.22
CA HIS A 128 -10.03 0.22 -0.91
C HIS A 128 -8.85 1.21 -0.96
N LEU A 129 -7.64 0.68 -0.97
CA LEU A 129 -6.41 1.47 -0.88
C LEU A 129 -5.98 2.00 -2.25
N THR A 130 -6.36 3.22 -2.53
CA THR A 130 -5.83 3.98 -3.66
C THR A 130 -4.57 4.75 -3.25
N LYS A 131 -3.82 5.29 -4.22
CA LYS A 131 -2.66 6.14 -3.95
C LYS A 131 -2.97 7.28 -2.98
N LYS A 132 -4.13 7.95 -3.17
CA LYS A 132 -4.55 9.07 -2.30
C LYS A 132 -4.88 8.63 -0.87
N VAL A 133 -5.48 7.45 -0.71
CA VAL A 133 -5.80 6.88 0.60
C VAL A 133 -4.52 6.48 1.32
N LEU A 134 -3.57 5.83 0.62
CA LEU A 134 -2.27 5.46 1.17
C LEU A 134 -1.46 6.69 1.62
N ALA A 135 -1.41 7.75 0.81
CA ALA A 135 -0.72 8.98 1.17
C ALA A 135 -1.29 9.60 2.46
N LYS A 136 -2.63 9.68 2.58
CA LYS A 136 -3.28 10.15 3.82
C LYS A 136 -3.00 9.25 5.02
N LEU A 137 -2.97 7.94 4.81
CA LEU A 137 -2.68 6.98 5.85
C LEU A 137 -1.25 7.12 6.37
N VAL A 138 -0.27 7.28 5.46
CA VAL A 138 1.13 7.56 5.84
C VAL A 138 1.23 8.86 6.63
N SER A 139 0.55 9.93 6.19
CA SER A 139 0.52 11.20 6.94
C SER A 139 -0.03 11.01 8.36
N ARG A 140 -1.15 10.29 8.51
CA ARG A 140 -1.72 9.98 9.83
C ARG A 140 -0.76 9.18 10.71
N ILE A 141 -0.09 8.18 10.17
CA ILE A 141 0.90 7.40 10.93
C ILE A 141 2.01 8.31 11.45
N VAL A 142 2.51 9.23 10.61
CA VAL A 142 3.54 10.19 11.05
C VAL A 142 3.03 11.14 12.12
N GLU A 143 1.78 11.62 11.99
CA GLU A 143 1.16 12.53 12.97
C GLU A 143 0.87 11.84 14.32
N GLU A 144 0.39 10.59 14.31
CA GLU A 144 -0.03 9.88 15.51
C GLU A 144 1.14 9.22 16.26
N TYR A 145 2.16 8.70 15.55
CA TYR A 145 3.27 7.92 16.12
C TYR A 145 4.63 8.65 16.06
N GLY A 146 4.68 9.78 15.36
CA GLY A 146 5.92 10.55 15.20
C GLY A 146 6.92 9.92 14.23
N ILE A 147 7.95 10.69 13.88
CA ILE A 147 8.96 10.31 12.87
C ILE A 147 9.74 9.06 13.29
N GLY A 148 10.02 8.92 14.60
CA GLY A 148 10.85 7.84 15.15
C GLY A 148 10.27 6.44 14.98
N GLU A 149 8.94 6.29 14.95
CA GLU A 149 8.26 5.00 14.79
C GLU A 149 7.65 4.83 13.40
N ALA A 150 7.24 5.92 12.77
CA ALA A 150 6.54 5.89 11.49
C ALA A 150 7.32 5.17 10.37
N HIS A 151 8.65 5.26 10.37
CA HIS A 151 9.49 4.64 9.34
C HIS A 151 9.32 3.11 9.30
N GLU A 152 9.13 2.44 10.44
CA GLU A 152 8.89 1.00 10.47
C GLU A 152 7.56 0.62 9.80
N TYR A 153 6.51 1.37 10.07
CA TYR A 153 5.19 1.12 9.47
C TYR A 153 5.17 1.42 7.98
N ILE A 154 5.88 2.45 7.53
CA ILE A 154 6.07 2.74 6.11
C ILE A 154 6.80 1.59 5.42
N ASP A 155 7.82 1.02 6.05
CA ASP A 155 8.54 -0.15 5.53
C ASP A 155 7.66 -1.41 5.50
N ARG A 156 6.81 -1.63 6.50
CA ARG A 156 5.84 -2.73 6.52
C ARG A 156 4.82 -2.60 5.38
N ILE A 157 4.30 -1.39 5.15
CA ILE A 157 3.39 -1.09 4.03
C ILE A 157 4.09 -1.33 2.68
N LYS A 158 5.32 -0.88 2.53
CA LYS A 158 6.15 -1.15 1.34
C LYS A 158 6.28 -2.65 1.10
N ASN A 159 6.65 -3.39 2.12
CA ASN A 159 6.90 -4.83 2.02
C ASN A 159 5.64 -5.61 1.65
N ILE A 160 4.49 -5.35 2.28
CA ILE A 160 3.24 -6.02 1.92
C ILE A 160 2.77 -5.63 0.52
N GLY A 161 2.97 -4.37 0.10
CA GLY A 161 2.66 -3.91 -1.25
C GLY A 161 3.46 -4.66 -2.31
N PHE A 162 4.77 -4.73 -2.19
CA PHE A 162 5.62 -5.49 -3.11
C PHE A 162 5.33 -6.99 -3.09
N TRP A 163 5.14 -7.58 -1.90
CA TRP A 163 4.80 -8.99 -1.76
C TRP A 163 3.52 -9.31 -2.54
N TYR A 164 2.47 -8.54 -2.32
CA TYR A 164 1.20 -8.84 -2.95
C TYR A 164 1.16 -8.45 -4.43
N SER A 165 1.86 -7.42 -4.85
CA SER A 165 2.05 -7.11 -6.28
C SER A 165 2.65 -8.30 -7.03
N THR A 166 3.67 -8.93 -6.46
CA THR A 166 4.30 -10.14 -7.03
C THR A 166 3.37 -11.36 -6.97
N PHE A 167 2.75 -11.60 -5.81
CA PHE A 167 1.89 -12.77 -5.60
C PHE A 167 0.60 -12.74 -6.41
N SER A 168 0.01 -11.56 -6.60
CA SER A 168 -1.24 -11.39 -7.36
C SER A 168 -1.10 -11.72 -8.84
N GLY A 169 0.11 -11.66 -9.39
CA GLY A 169 0.38 -11.86 -10.81
C GLY A 169 -0.31 -10.84 -11.73
N ILE A 170 -0.75 -9.70 -11.20
CA ILE A 170 -1.39 -8.65 -11.99
C ILE A 170 -0.38 -8.09 -12.99
N THR A 171 -0.75 -8.14 -14.26
CA THR A 171 0.04 -7.57 -15.36
C THR A 171 -0.89 -6.89 -16.35
N TRP A 172 -0.32 -6.06 -17.21
CA TRP A 172 -1.04 -5.45 -18.33
C TRP A 172 -0.09 -5.32 -19.53
N GLY A 173 -0.67 -5.48 -20.70
CA GLY A 173 0.06 -5.41 -21.97
C GLY A 173 -0.56 -4.43 -22.95
N MET A 174 -0.02 -4.35 -24.13
CA MET A 174 -0.52 -3.45 -25.19
C MET A 174 -1.98 -3.72 -25.55
N MET A 175 -2.43 -4.96 -25.45
CA MET A 175 -3.80 -5.37 -25.80
C MET A 175 -4.85 -5.00 -24.74
N ASP A 176 -4.39 -4.64 -23.53
CA ASP A 176 -5.29 -4.20 -22.45
C ASP A 176 -5.65 -2.71 -22.57
N THR A 177 -4.98 -1.98 -23.47
CA THR A 177 -5.29 -0.60 -23.78
C THR A 177 -6.54 -0.53 -24.66
N VAL A 178 -7.63 -0.04 -24.09
CA VAL A 178 -8.89 0.18 -24.84
C VAL A 178 -8.72 1.36 -25.77
N ILE A 179 -8.89 1.13 -27.06
CA ILE A 179 -8.90 2.20 -28.06
C ILE A 179 -10.25 2.88 -28.03
N PRO A 180 -10.34 4.22 -27.79
CA PRO A 180 -11.60 4.94 -27.83
C PRO A 180 -12.28 4.77 -29.18
N PRO A 181 -13.59 4.54 -29.22
CA PRO A 181 -14.32 4.34 -30.49
C PRO A 181 -14.28 5.57 -31.41
N GLU A 182 -14.08 6.75 -30.84
CA GLU A 182 -13.99 8.01 -31.61
C GLU A 182 -12.65 8.20 -32.32
N LYS A 183 -11.63 7.40 -32.03
CA LYS A 183 -10.28 7.54 -32.59
C LYS A 183 -10.27 7.54 -34.12
N PRO A 184 -10.97 6.65 -34.86
CA PRO A 184 -10.97 6.65 -36.32
C PRO A 184 -11.54 7.94 -36.92
N GLU A 185 -12.61 8.48 -36.32
CA GLU A 185 -13.24 9.73 -36.78
C GLU A 185 -12.30 10.92 -36.57
N LEU A 186 -11.68 11.03 -35.39
CA LEU A 186 -10.72 12.09 -35.08
C LEU A 186 -9.51 12.07 -36.00
N LEU A 187 -9.00 10.87 -36.33
CA LEU A 187 -7.90 10.73 -37.29
C LEU A 187 -8.28 11.15 -38.69
N SER A 188 -9.47 10.72 -39.18
CA SER A 188 -9.97 11.10 -40.50
C SER A 188 -10.22 12.61 -40.62
N GLU A 189 -10.77 13.22 -39.56
CA GLU A 189 -10.96 14.68 -39.50
C GLU A 189 -9.63 15.44 -39.52
N ALA A 190 -8.61 14.92 -38.79
CA ALA A 190 -7.29 15.54 -38.78
C ALA A 190 -6.56 15.41 -40.12
N GLU A 191 -6.64 14.25 -40.77
CA GLU A 191 -6.09 14.02 -42.11
C GLU A 191 -6.76 14.91 -43.18
N GLY A 192 -8.05 15.18 -43.03
CA GLY A 192 -8.77 16.11 -43.95
C GLY A 192 -8.45 17.59 -43.74
N LYS A 193 -7.77 17.95 -42.64
CA LYS A 193 -7.34 19.33 -42.34
C LYS A 193 -5.89 19.60 -42.76
N VAL A 194 -5.13 18.59 -43.11
CA VAL A 194 -3.73 18.65 -43.60
C VAL A 194 -3.71 18.65 -45.12
#